data_a68be5e026273a38c368299077c4f4ba
#
_entry.id   a68be5e026273a38c368299077c4f4ba
#
_cell.length_a   1.000
_cell.length_b   1.000
_cell.length_c   1.000
_cell.angle_alpha   90.00
_cell.angle_beta   90.00
_cell.angle_gamma   90.00
#
_symmetry.space_group_name_H-M   'P 1'
#
loop_
_entity.id
_entity.type
_entity.pdbx_description
1 polymer ?
#
loop_
_entity_poly.entity_id
_entity_poly.type
_entity_poly.pdbx_seq_one_letter_code
_entity_poly.pdbx_strand_id
1 'polypeptide(L)'
;VLNGQSVSHIFSNHSEEIDFSRRTIYNYIDKCVFDVRNIDLPRKVRYKKRKTRPSEPAQYAYRQGRTYADFKAFMESHPELDVVEMDTVKGRREKGKCLLTMIFTKYDLMLIFLIESASQKCVQAVFDELTEKLGTEIFQRLFPVILTDNGGEFKAPDSLENTDYGVRRTNIFYC
;
A
#
# COMPACT_ATOMS: atom_id res chain seq x y z
N VAL A 1 36.64 -18.04 -6.01
CA VAL A 1 35.45 -17.28 -5.56
C VAL A 1 35.29 -16.02 -6.43
N LEU A 2 36.33 -15.23 -6.62
CA LEU A 2 36.29 -14.01 -7.45
C LEU A 2 35.86 -14.30 -8.91
N ASN A 3 36.12 -15.51 -9.43
CA ASN A 3 35.68 -15.97 -10.75
C ASN A 3 34.25 -16.59 -10.75
N GLY A 4 33.41 -16.26 -9.76
CA GLY A 4 32.04 -16.74 -9.68
C GLY A 4 31.82 -18.14 -9.09
N GLN A 5 32.87 -18.86 -8.74
CA GLN A 5 32.76 -20.18 -8.12
C GLN A 5 32.49 -20.08 -6.62
N SER A 6 31.57 -20.94 -6.10
CA SER A 6 31.34 -21.01 -4.66
C SER A 6 32.46 -21.74 -3.92
N VAL A 7 32.68 -21.43 -2.64
CA VAL A 7 33.65 -22.15 -1.80
C VAL A 7 33.34 -23.67 -1.78
N SER A 8 32.05 -24.05 -1.77
CA SER A 8 31.66 -25.46 -1.81
C SER A 8 32.07 -26.16 -3.11
N HIS A 9 31.93 -25.47 -4.25
CA HIS A 9 32.34 -26.00 -5.55
C HIS A 9 33.86 -26.17 -5.64
N ILE A 10 34.62 -25.16 -5.19
CA ILE A 10 36.08 -25.22 -5.13
C ILE A 10 36.50 -26.42 -4.25
N PHE A 11 35.90 -26.58 -3.10
CA PHE A 11 36.21 -27.66 -2.17
C PHE A 11 35.93 -29.06 -2.74
N SER A 12 34.83 -29.21 -3.50
CA SER A 12 34.48 -30.50 -4.13
C SER A 12 35.45 -30.91 -5.23
N ASN A 13 36.05 -29.95 -5.93
CA ASN A 13 36.94 -30.24 -7.05
C ASN A 13 38.44 -30.30 -6.66
N HIS A 14 38.81 -29.70 -5.51
CA HIS A 14 40.21 -29.56 -5.07
C HIS A 14 40.38 -30.02 -3.60
N SER A 15 39.58 -31.00 -3.17
CA SER A 15 39.64 -31.48 -1.77
C SER A 15 40.99 -32.08 -1.38
N GLU A 16 41.74 -32.62 -2.34
CA GLU A 16 43.05 -33.23 -2.10
C GLU A 16 44.19 -32.19 -1.97
N GLU A 17 43.94 -30.97 -2.46
CA GLU A 17 44.91 -29.86 -2.44
C GLU A 17 44.67 -28.92 -1.24
N ILE A 18 43.55 -29.06 -0.52
CA ILE A 18 43.13 -28.14 0.53
C ILE A 18 43.15 -28.85 1.88
N ASP A 19 44.15 -28.54 2.69
CA ASP A 19 44.33 -29.13 4.05
C ASP A 19 43.37 -28.57 5.12
N PHE A 20 42.50 -27.60 4.76
CA PHE A 20 41.62 -26.93 5.74
C PHE A 20 40.17 -27.33 5.54
N SER A 21 39.39 -27.23 6.60
CA SER A 21 37.94 -27.42 6.50
C SER A 21 37.27 -26.22 5.78
N ARG A 22 36.12 -26.48 5.16
CA ARG A 22 35.30 -25.40 4.56
C ARG A 22 35.00 -24.28 5.55
N ARG A 23 34.79 -24.62 6.82
CA ARG A 23 34.53 -23.67 7.89
C ARG A 23 35.72 -22.75 8.16
N THR A 24 36.93 -23.29 8.08
CA THR A 24 38.19 -22.53 8.21
C THR A 24 38.32 -21.48 7.12
N ILE A 25 37.99 -21.84 5.87
CA ILE A 25 38.04 -20.91 4.73
C ILE A 25 37.04 -19.74 4.96
N TYR A 26 35.81 -20.04 5.38
CA TYR A 26 34.84 -18.96 5.71
C TYR A 26 35.33 -18.08 6.86
N ASN A 27 35.96 -18.65 7.88
CA ASN A 27 36.53 -17.86 8.99
C ASN A 27 37.68 -16.95 8.53
N TYR A 28 38.49 -17.41 7.59
CA TYR A 28 39.56 -16.59 7.01
C TYR A 28 39.03 -15.47 6.14
N ILE A 29 37.96 -15.71 5.37
CA ILE A 29 37.27 -14.68 4.62
C ILE A 29 36.65 -13.63 5.58
N ASP A 30 36.03 -14.08 6.70
CA ASP A 30 35.47 -13.20 7.72
C ASP A 30 36.55 -12.31 8.39
N LYS A 31 37.73 -12.87 8.59
CA LYS A 31 38.90 -12.16 9.17
C LYS A 31 39.69 -11.37 8.13
N CYS A 32 39.24 -11.34 6.88
CA CYS A 32 39.91 -10.63 5.80
C CYS A 32 41.37 -11.11 5.54
N VAL A 33 41.65 -12.36 5.77
CA VAL A 33 42.96 -12.98 5.49
C VAL A 33 43.19 -13.13 3.99
N PHE A 34 42.12 -13.32 3.20
CA PHE A 34 42.16 -13.39 1.75
C PHE A 34 41.65 -12.08 1.13
N ASP A 35 41.99 -11.88 -0.15
CA ASP A 35 41.44 -10.74 -0.93
C ASP A 35 39.92 -10.85 -1.11
N VAL A 36 39.40 -12.10 -1.06
CA VAL A 36 37.97 -12.40 -1.12
C VAL A 36 37.29 -11.87 0.12
N ARG A 37 36.20 -11.13 -0.09
CA ARG A 37 35.37 -10.56 0.97
C ARG A 37 34.01 -11.27 1.08
N ASN A 38 33.30 -11.06 2.16
CA ASN A 38 31.97 -11.63 2.37
C ASN A 38 30.96 -11.23 1.29
N ILE A 39 31.15 -10.06 0.67
CA ILE A 39 30.31 -9.57 -0.42
C ILE A 39 30.47 -10.40 -1.72
N ASP A 40 31.64 -11.00 -1.90
CA ASP A 40 31.96 -11.83 -3.09
C ASP A 40 31.39 -13.25 -2.97
N LEU A 41 30.86 -13.60 -1.79
CA LEU A 41 30.34 -14.94 -1.54
C LEU A 41 28.86 -15.04 -1.97
N PRO A 42 28.50 -15.98 -2.86
CA PRO A 42 27.11 -16.25 -3.20
C PRO A 42 26.32 -16.58 -1.92
N ARG A 43 25.25 -15.90 -1.66
CA ARG A 43 24.29 -16.12 -0.54
C ARG A 43 24.79 -15.82 0.88
N LYS A 44 25.98 -15.29 1.10
CA LYS A 44 26.42 -14.96 2.47
C LYS A 44 25.85 -13.64 2.96
N VAL A 45 25.56 -12.69 2.09
CA VAL A 45 24.83 -11.45 2.43
C VAL A 45 23.36 -11.79 2.60
N ARG A 46 23.00 -12.23 3.80
CA ARG A 46 21.59 -12.31 4.19
C ARG A 46 21.20 -10.96 4.77
N TYR A 47 20.40 -10.21 4.03
CA TYR A 47 19.72 -9.06 4.62
C TYR A 47 18.92 -9.54 5.84
N LYS A 48 19.25 -9.02 7.01
CA LYS A 48 18.46 -9.25 8.20
C LYS A 48 17.02 -8.88 7.86
N LYS A 49 16.10 -9.84 7.88
CA LYS A 49 14.68 -9.53 7.71
C LYS A 49 14.39 -8.34 8.62
N ARG A 50 13.91 -7.23 8.04
CA ARG A 50 13.41 -6.12 8.85
C ARG A 50 12.50 -6.74 9.90
N LYS A 51 12.79 -6.55 11.18
CA LYS A 51 11.82 -6.84 12.24
C LYS A 51 10.62 -5.97 11.89
N THR A 52 9.62 -6.57 11.29
CA THR A 52 8.29 -5.98 11.27
C THR A 52 7.99 -5.72 12.72
N ARG A 53 7.89 -4.44 13.12
CA ARG A 53 7.28 -4.13 14.42
C ARG A 53 5.98 -4.91 14.41
N PRO A 54 5.63 -5.64 15.51
CA PRO A 54 4.29 -6.17 15.63
C PRO A 54 3.39 -4.95 15.35
N SER A 55 2.68 -4.96 14.24
CA SER A 55 1.64 -3.99 14.03
C SER A 55 0.71 -4.22 15.20
N GLU A 56 0.54 -3.24 16.07
CA GLU A 56 -0.64 -3.23 16.92
C GLU A 56 -1.80 -3.64 16.02
N PRO A 57 -2.71 -4.52 16.50
CA PRO A 57 -3.85 -4.91 15.70
C PRO A 57 -4.47 -3.61 15.21
N ALA A 58 -4.30 -3.34 13.93
CA ALA A 58 -4.73 -2.07 13.36
C ALA A 58 -6.20 -1.96 13.74
N GLN A 59 -6.56 -0.88 14.41
CA GLN A 59 -7.94 -0.66 14.81
C GLN A 59 -8.76 -0.56 13.51
N TYR A 60 -9.31 -1.69 13.09
CA TYR A 60 -10.20 -1.78 11.93
C TYR A 60 -11.63 -1.32 12.26
N ALA A 61 -11.80 -0.58 13.37
CA ALA A 61 -13.10 -0.06 13.79
C ALA A 61 -13.80 0.75 12.68
N TYR A 62 -13.03 1.51 11.89
CA TYR A 62 -13.58 2.28 10.77
C TYR A 62 -14.16 1.41 9.63
N ARG A 63 -13.78 0.12 9.56
CA ARG A 63 -14.30 -0.85 8.57
C ARG A 63 -15.54 -1.59 9.02
N GLN A 64 -15.95 -1.43 10.26
CA GLN A 64 -17.12 -2.14 10.77
C GLN A 64 -18.37 -1.69 10.00
N GLY A 65 -19.06 -2.65 9.36
CA GLY A 65 -20.20 -2.38 8.49
C GLY A 65 -19.85 -1.74 7.14
N ARG A 66 -18.53 -1.72 6.77
CA ARG A 66 -18.04 -1.11 5.54
C ARG A 66 -17.08 -2.04 4.76
N THR A 67 -17.12 -3.34 5.03
CA THR A 67 -16.29 -4.32 4.31
C THR A 67 -16.83 -4.56 2.91
N TYR A 68 -16.05 -5.22 2.06
CA TYR A 68 -16.50 -5.62 0.73
C TYR A 68 -17.73 -6.57 0.77
N ALA A 69 -17.86 -7.37 1.83
CA ALA A 69 -19.06 -8.18 2.03
C ALA A 69 -20.27 -7.29 2.33
N ASP A 70 -20.11 -6.27 3.17
CA ASP A 70 -21.17 -5.30 3.47
C ASP A 70 -21.55 -4.49 2.22
N PHE A 71 -20.55 -4.13 1.40
CA PHE A 71 -20.77 -3.48 0.09
C PHE A 71 -21.66 -4.33 -0.81
N LYS A 72 -21.38 -5.63 -0.96
CA LYS A 72 -22.17 -6.53 -1.78
C LYS A 72 -23.62 -6.62 -1.30
N ALA A 73 -23.79 -6.81 0.01
CA ALA A 73 -25.14 -6.88 0.60
C ALA A 73 -25.90 -5.56 0.43
N PHE A 74 -25.20 -4.43 0.54
CA PHE A 74 -25.77 -3.10 0.32
C PHE A 74 -26.22 -2.92 -1.13
N MET A 75 -25.39 -3.29 -2.11
CA MET A 75 -25.69 -3.19 -3.54
C MET A 75 -26.80 -4.16 -3.98
N GLU A 76 -26.90 -5.35 -3.36
CA GLU A 76 -28.05 -6.26 -3.59
C GLU A 76 -29.38 -5.63 -3.16
N SER A 77 -29.37 -4.81 -2.12
CA SER A 77 -30.56 -4.09 -1.62
C SER A 77 -30.83 -2.80 -2.38
N HIS A 78 -29.83 -2.24 -3.06
CA HIS A 78 -29.92 -0.95 -3.77
C HIS A 78 -29.30 -1.04 -5.18
N PRO A 79 -29.85 -1.90 -6.06
CA PRO A 79 -29.25 -2.15 -7.38
C PRO A 79 -29.33 -0.94 -8.32
N GLU A 80 -30.13 0.05 -8.00
CA GLU A 80 -30.29 1.30 -8.76
C GLU A 80 -29.13 2.30 -8.54
N LEU A 81 -28.37 2.15 -7.44
CA LEU A 81 -27.30 3.09 -7.10
C LEU A 81 -26.05 2.85 -7.93
N ASP A 82 -25.43 3.95 -8.34
CA ASP A 82 -24.16 3.91 -9.05
C ASP A 82 -23.00 3.80 -8.08
N VAL A 83 -21.94 3.11 -8.47
CA VAL A 83 -20.72 2.96 -7.68
C VAL A 83 -19.63 3.84 -8.27
N VAL A 84 -18.96 4.59 -7.39
CA VAL A 84 -17.76 5.37 -7.73
C VAL A 84 -16.55 4.70 -7.08
N GLU A 85 -15.58 4.32 -7.88
CA GLU A 85 -14.31 3.80 -7.37
C GLU A 85 -13.35 4.96 -7.11
N MET A 86 -12.73 4.98 -5.93
CA MET A 86 -11.84 6.06 -5.51
C MET A 86 -10.46 5.51 -5.14
N ASP A 87 -9.42 6.17 -5.66
CA ASP A 87 -8.03 5.81 -5.39
C ASP A 87 -7.12 7.05 -5.39
N THR A 88 -5.90 6.91 -4.87
CA THR A 88 -4.86 7.94 -4.94
C THR A 88 -3.66 7.50 -5.74
N VAL A 89 -3.34 8.23 -6.80
CA VAL A 89 -2.14 8.00 -7.61
C VAL A 89 -1.01 8.86 -7.07
N LYS A 90 -0.02 8.19 -6.48
CA LYS A 90 1.19 8.82 -5.93
C LYS A 90 2.30 8.79 -6.98
N GLY A 91 3.00 9.91 -7.15
CA GLY A 91 4.18 10.00 -8.00
C GLY A 91 5.39 9.28 -7.41
N ARG A 92 6.58 9.88 -7.47
CA ARG A 92 7.76 9.35 -6.80
C ARG A 92 7.50 9.19 -5.30
N ARG A 93 8.13 8.18 -4.66
CA ARG A 93 7.97 7.82 -3.23
C ARG A 93 8.28 8.95 -2.23
N GLU A 94 8.61 10.12 -2.69
CA GLU A 94 8.89 11.30 -1.89
C GLU A 94 7.59 12.06 -1.61
N LYS A 95 7.54 12.69 -0.45
CA LYS A 95 6.41 13.52 0.00
C LYS A 95 6.09 14.58 -1.05
N GLY A 96 4.90 14.54 -1.60
CA GLY A 96 4.52 15.50 -2.64
C GLY A 96 3.07 15.34 -3.08
N LYS A 97 2.70 16.17 -4.04
CA LYS A 97 1.39 16.17 -4.64
C LYS A 97 1.04 14.81 -5.24
N CYS A 98 -0.21 14.44 -5.11
CA CYS A 98 -0.76 13.22 -5.69
C CYS A 98 -2.12 13.53 -6.33
N LEU A 99 -2.62 12.57 -7.10
CA LEU A 99 -3.92 12.69 -7.72
C LEU A 99 -4.92 11.84 -6.92
N LEU A 100 -6.05 12.44 -6.55
CA LEU A 100 -7.22 11.70 -6.13
C LEU A 100 -8.06 11.43 -7.37
N THR A 101 -8.36 10.18 -7.66
CA THR A 101 -9.17 9.76 -8.81
C THR A 101 -10.50 9.21 -8.34
N MET A 102 -11.57 9.54 -9.04
CA MET A 102 -12.92 9.04 -8.81
C MET A 102 -13.48 8.56 -10.15
N ILE A 103 -13.74 7.26 -10.28
CA ILE A 103 -14.20 6.63 -11.52
C ILE A 103 -15.67 6.24 -11.35
N PHE A 104 -16.50 6.77 -12.20
CA PHE A 104 -17.91 6.39 -12.33
C PHE A 104 -17.97 5.16 -13.22
N THR A 105 -18.07 3.99 -12.64
CA THR A 105 -17.96 2.69 -13.35
C THR A 105 -19.03 2.50 -14.45
N LYS A 106 -20.20 3.09 -14.25
CA LYS A 106 -21.31 3.00 -15.20
C LYS A 106 -21.13 3.84 -16.47
N TYR A 107 -20.37 4.94 -16.36
CA TYR A 107 -20.25 5.94 -17.44
C TYR A 107 -18.84 6.05 -18.01
N ASP A 108 -17.90 5.26 -17.50
CA ASP A 108 -16.47 5.34 -17.86
C ASP A 108 -15.90 6.78 -17.70
N LEU A 109 -16.49 7.55 -16.78
CA LEU A 109 -16.06 8.91 -16.48
C LEU A 109 -15.12 8.91 -15.29
N MET A 110 -13.97 9.58 -15.43
CA MET A 110 -13.01 9.76 -14.33
C MET A 110 -12.88 11.24 -14.00
N LEU A 111 -13.06 11.57 -12.74
CA LEU A 111 -12.66 12.85 -12.16
C LEU A 111 -11.27 12.71 -11.54
N ILE A 112 -10.44 13.75 -11.70
CA ILE A 112 -9.08 13.78 -11.20
C ILE A 112 -8.86 15.10 -10.45
N PHE A 113 -8.44 14.99 -9.17
CA PHE A 113 -8.14 16.14 -8.32
C PHE A 113 -6.67 16.12 -7.91
N LEU A 114 -5.99 17.24 -8.10
CA LEU A 114 -4.63 17.41 -7.61
C LEU A 114 -4.67 17.79 -6.13
N ILE A 115 -4.14 16.93 -5.25
CA ILE A 115 -4.08 17.17 -3.81
C ILE A 115 -2.62 17.26 -3.33
N GLU A 116 -2.39 18.06 -2.28
CA GLU A 116 -1.03 18.35 -1.78
C GLU A 116 -0.36 17.13 -1.16
N SER A 117 -1.12 16.18 -0.63
CA SER A 117 -0.60 14.93 -0.08
C SER A 117 -1.72 13.88 0.02
N ALA A 118 -1.34 12.59 0.03
CA ALA A 118 -2.26 11.49 0.32
C ALA A 118 -2.55 11.46 1.84
N SER A 119 -3.39 12.37 2.31
CA SER A 119 -3.80 12.48 3.71
C SER A 119 -5.32 12.60 3.82
N GLN A 120 -5.88 12.14 4.95
CA GLN A 120 -7.32 12.22 5.23
C GLN A 120 -7.85 13.64 5.04
N LYS A 121 -7.12 14.64 5.56
CA LYS A 121 -7.49 16.04 5.45
C LYS A 121 -7.58 16.55 4.01
N CYS A 122 -6.64 16.13 3.14
CA CYS A 122 -6.66 16.54 1.73
C CYS A 122 -7.80 15.87 0.96
N VAL A 123 -8.11 14.61 1.26
CA VAL A 123 -9.27 13.92 0.65
C VAL A 123 -10.57 14.56 1.13
N GLN A 124 -10.71 14.79 2.43
CA GLN A 124 -11.90 15.47 3.00
C GLN A 124 -12.13 16.84 2.35
N ALA A 125 -11.06 17.63 2.17
CA ALA A 125 -11.18 18.95 1.55
C ALA A 125 -11.78 18.90 0.13
N VAL A 126 -11.44 17.84 -0.66
CA VAL A 126 -12.06 17.64 -1.99
C VAL A 126 -13.55 17.33 -1.87
N PHE A 127 -13.94 16.50 -0.89
CA PHE A 127 -15.35 16.19 -0.65
C PHE A 127 -16.13 17.43 -0.22
N ASP A 128 -15.55 18.24 0.65
CA ASP A 128 -16.17 19.48 1.14
C ASP A 128 -16.32 20.50 0.01
N GLU A 129 -15.29 20.69 -0.82
CA GLU A 129 -15.32 21.56 -2.00
C GLU A 129 -16.38 21.10 -3.01
N LEU A 130 -16.46 19.79 -3.28
CA LEU A 130 -17.49 19.24 -4.16
C LEU A 130 -18.89 19.42 -3.59
N THR A 131 -19.05 19.19 -2.29
CA THR A 131 -20.33 19.37 -1.61
C THR A 131 -20.77 20.83 -1.62
N GLU A 132 -19.84 21.76 -1.41
CA GLU A 132 -20.11 23.21 -1.47
C GLU A 132 -20.54 23.64 -2.87
N LYS A 133 -19.85 23.18 -3.91
CA LYS A 133 -20.14 23.55 -5.31
C LYS A 133 -21.43 22.94 -5.87
N LEU A 134 -21.72 21.70 -5.49
CA LEU A 134 -22.85 20.95 -6.04
C LEU A 134 -24.11 21.06 -5.18
N GLY A 135 -23.93 21.28 -3.89
CA GLY A 135 -24.96 21.06 -2.89
C GLY A 135 -25.05 19.59 -2.48
N THR A 136 -25.49 19.34 -1.24
CA THR A 136 -25.50 17.99 -0.65
C THR A 136 -26.41 17.02 -1.41
N GLU A 137 -27.56 17.45 -1.89
CA GLU A 137 -28.50 16.61 -2.64
C GLU A 137 -27.93 16.12 -3.96
N ILE A 138 -27.24 17.01 -4.72
CA ILE A 138 -26.62 16.64 -5.98
C ILE A 138 -25.43 15.73 -5.71
N PHE A 139 -24.64 16.01 -4.66
CA PHE A 139 -23.54 15.16 -4.24
C PHE A 139 -24.01 13.72 -3.95
N GLN A 140 -25.08 13.58 -3.15
CA GLN A 140 -25.69 12.27 -2.83
C GLN A 140 -26.10 11.49 -4.09
N ARG A 141 -26.64 12.19 -5.09
CA ARG A 141 -27.08 11.57 -6.35
C ARG A 141 -25.92 11.13 -7.24
N LEU A 142 -24.83 11.89 -7.25
CA LEU A 142 -23.65 11.61 -8.09
C LEU A 142 -22.70 10.61 -7.41
N PHE A 143 -22.58 10.66 -6.10
CA PHE A 143 -21.66 9.84 -5.31
C PHE A 143 -22.39 9.02 -4.24
N PRO A 144 -23.43 8.23 -4.61
CA PRO A 144 -24.24 7.53 -3.61
C PRO A 144 -23.46 6.46 -2.86
N VAL A 145 -22.52 5.81 -3.56
CA VAL A 145 -21.68 4.74 -3.02
C VAL A 145 -20.24 4.92 -3.54
N ILE A 146 -19.30 4.93 -2.63
CA ILE A 146 -17.88 5.02 -2.95
C ILE A 146 -17.16 3.76 -2.46
N LEU A 147 -16.47 3.07 -3.36
CA LEU A 147 -15.61 1.93 -3.06
C LEU A 147 -14.16 2.36 -3.15
N THR A 148 -13.37 2.07 -2.11
CA THR A 148 -11.96 2.43 -2.04
C THR A 148 -11.11 1.32 -1.44
N ASP A 149 -9.79 1.44 -1.55
CA ASP A 149 -8.85 0.56 -0.85
C ASP A 149 -8.71 0.94 0.64
N ASN A 150 -7.83 0.23 1.35
CA ASN A 150 -7.52 0.52 2.76
C ASN A 150 -6.39 1.55 2.93
N GLY A 151 -6.22 2.47 2.00
CA GLY A 151 -5.23 3.55 2.08
C GLY A 151 -5.35 4.36 3.39
N GLY A 152 -4.21 4.85 3.89
CA GLY A 152 -4.19 5.64 5.13
C GLY A 152 -5.03 6.91 5.04
N GLU A 153 -5.16 7.46 3.84
CA GLU A 153 -5.93 8.64 3.48
C GLU A 153 -7.46 8.46 3.55
N PHE A 154 -7.93 7.21 3.52
CA PHE A 154 -9.38 6.90 3.52
C PHE A 154 -9.88 6.39 4.88
N LYS A 155 -9.03 6.28 5.91
CA LYS A 155 -9.37 5.70 7.23
C LYS A 155 -10.21 6.58 8.16
N ALA A 156 -10.80 7.64 7.63
CA ALA A 156 -11.74 8.50 8.36
C ALA A 156 -13.09 8.56 7.62
N PRO A 157 -13.81 7.42 7.47
CA PRO A 157 -15.04 7.38 6.68
C PRO A 157 -16.10 8.35 7.20
N ASP A 158 -16.21 8.53 8.50
CA ASP A 158 -17.24 9.41 9.08
C ASP A 158 -17.12 10.85 8.59
N SER A 159 -15.90 11.37 8.41
CA SER A 159 -15.67 12.72 7.87
C SER A 159 -15.91 12.81 6.35
N LEU A 160 -15.81 11.69 5.63
CA LEU A 160 -16.11 11.62 4.20
C LEU A 160 -17.60 11.38 3.95
N GLU A 161 -18.25 10.56 4.76
CA GLU A 161 -19.68 10.25 4.65
C GLU A 161 -20.60 11.40 5.10
N ASN A 162 -20.14 12.25 6.02
CA ASN A 162 -20.96 13.31 6.58
C ASN A 162 -20.35 14.68 6.32
N THR A 163 -21.23 15.67 6.17
CA THR A 163 -20.84 17.08 6.17
C THR A 163 -20.55 17.56 7.61
N ASP A 164 -19.94 18.74 7.76
CA ASP A 164 -19.71 19.36 9.07
C ASP A 164 -21.00 19.61 9.87
N TYR A 165 -22.14 19.67 9.18
CA TYR A 165 -23.48 19.80 9.79
C TYR A 165 -24.13 18.45 10.12
N GLY A 166 -23.42 17.33 9.97
CA GLY A 166 -23.91 15.98 10.27
C GLY A 166 -24.88 15.40 9.24
N VAL A 167 -25.01 16.02 8.06
CA VAL A 167 -25.83 15.49 6.97
C VAL A 167 -25.01 14.46 6.19
N ARG A 168 -25.54 13.24 6.05
CA ARG A 168 -24.89 12.18 5.28
C ARG A 168 -24.89 12.53 3.80
N ARG A 169 -23.72 12.44 3.15
CA ARG A 169 -23.55 12.76 1.72
C ARG A 169 -23.22 11.55 0.84
N THR A 170 -22.70 10.46 1.42
CA THR A 170 -22.33 9.25 0.68
C THR A 170 -22.23 8.03 1.59
N ASN A 171 -22.03 6.85 1.02
CA ASN A 171 -21.70 5.61 1.73
C ASN A 171 -20.33 5.12 1.26
N ILE A 172 -19.42 4.86 2.20
CA ILE A 172 -18.05 4.42 1.89
C ILE A 172 -17.85 2.97 2.27
N PHE A 173 -17.30 2.19 1.34
CA PHE A 173 -16.93 0.81 1.55
C PHE A 173 -15.47 0.55 1.14
N TYR A 174 -14.90 -0.52 1.71
CA TYR A 174 -13.49 -0.89 1.53
C TYR A 174 -13.37 -2.27 0.90
N CYS A 175 -12.54 -2.39 -0.14
CA CYS A 175 -12.15 -3.66 -0.74
C CYS A 175 -10.87 -4.26 -0.14
#